data_1e92f90658dc07a703cc3682fd244718
#
_entry.id   1e92f90658dc07a703cc3682fd244718
#
_cell.length_a   1.000
_cell.length_b   1.000
_cell.length_c   1.000
_cell.angle_alpha   90.00
_cell.angle_beta   90.00
_cell.angle_gamma   90.00
#
_symmetry.space_group_name_H-M   'P 1'
#
loop_
_entity.id
_entity.type
_entity.pdbx_description
1 polymer ?
#
loop_
_entity_poly.entity_id
_entity_poly.type
_entity_poly.pdbx_seq_one_letter_code
_entity_poly.pdbx_strand_id
1 'polypeptide(L)'
;MSHFGGGERFGMRLRYHIEREVLGTAGGVRACLDPRDGRDTLVISGDCVCDLDLCALTEARRRHRCGAVMALHEEPSPLRYGVVLTDRSGRVVSFLEKPDWSRVVSDTVNTGIYVVSAQAMSLVPEGAEFDFSRDLFPLMLRSGLEIRALTLPGYWSDIGTPRDYYRTCLDALDGKIASIVPDAPADIEPSAAAAVPRSARSVPCRSRAHVMRLVSQSLMEAGADFTGGVTLRSPDGEVHISPDTQSESIIVDARSQDRSRTQKLAEKYEKLVRSAADAQN
;
A
#
# COMPACT_ATOMS: atom_id res chain seq x y z
N MET A 1 -11.68 4.71 24.16
CA MET A 1 -12.19 5.91 24.88
C MET A 1 -11.38 6.23 26.12
N SER A 2 -11.12 5.27 27.03
CA SER A 2 -10.38 5.52 28.28
C SER A 2 -8.97 6.10 28.09
N HIS A 3 -8.25 5.73 27.02
CA HIS A 3 -6.89 6.21 26.76
C HIS A 3 -6.85 7.66 26.27
N PHE A 4 -7.73 8.03 25.36
CA PHE A 4 -7.69 9.36 24.71
C PHE A 4 -8.60 10.41 25.40
N GLY A 5 -9.59 9.97 26.21
CA GLY A 5 -10.55 10.88 26.83
C GLY A 5 -11.26 11.77 25.83
N GLY A 6 -11.44 13.03 26.15
CA GLY A 6 -11.95 14.06 25.23
C GLY A 6 -10.90 14.67 24.29
N GLY A 7 -9.64 14.27 24.42
CA GLY A 7 -8.53 14.74 23.58
C GLY A 7 -7.75 15.92 24.15
N GLU A 8 -8.10 16.42 25.34
CA GLU A 8 -7.50 17.63 25.92
C GLU A 8 -5.99 17.52 26.07
N ARG A 9 -5.48 16.32 26.49
CA ARG A 9 -4.04 16.08 26.62
C ARG A 9 -3.28 16.19 25.29
N PHE A 10 -3.97 16.14 24.16
CA PHE A 10 -3.40 16.22 22.81
C PHE A 10 -3.73 17.56 22.12
N GLY A 11 -4.31 18.52 22.86
CA GLY A 11 -4.74 19.80 22.29
C GLY A 11 -5.89 19.68 21.27
N MET A 12 -6.65 18.61 21.32
CA MET A 12 -7.75 18.31 20.40
C MET A 12 -9.07 18.13 21.15
N ARG A 13 -10.16 18.16 20.40
CA ARG A 13 -11.48 17.75 20.89
C ARG A 13 -11.89 16.49 20.14
N LEU A 14 -11.96 15.37 20.85
CA LEU A 14 -12.37 14.09 20.31
C LEU A 14 -13.86 13.86 20.54
N ARG A 15 -14.50 13.34 19.49
CA ARG A 15 -15.86 12.81 19.54
C ARG A 15 -15.81 11.37 19.10
N TYR A 16 -16.60 10.52 19.73
CA TYR A 16 -16.66 9.10 19.42
C TYR A 16 -18.03 8.76 18.84
N HIS A 17 -18.02 8.02 17.74
CA HIS A 17 -19.20 7.37 17.22
C HIS A 17 -19.06 5.86 17.45
N ILE A 18 -20.07 5.25 18.04
CA ILE A 18 -20.11 3.80 18.29
C ILE A 18 -21.09 3.20 17.31
N GLU A 19 -20.55 2.44 16.35
CA GLU A 19 -21.38 1.68 15.40
C GLU A 19 -22.06 0.49 16.11
N ARG A 20 -23.33 0.33 15.89
CA ARG A 20 -24.10 -0.84 16.35
C ARG A 20 -24.18 -1.91 15.28
N GLU A 21 -24.07 -1.51 14.05
CA GLU A 21 -24.02 -2.34 12.84
C GLU A 21 -22.82 -1.90 12.01
N VAL A 22 -22.31 -2.80 11.17
CA VAL A 22 -21.17 -2.49 10.30
C VAL A 22 -21.61 -1.52 9.22
N LEU A 23 -21.03 -0.32 9.22
CA LEU A 23 -21.35 0.74 8.25
C LEU A 23 -20.31 0.84 7.11
N GLY A 24 -19.24 0.05 7.17
CA GLY A 24 -18.10 0.22 6.24
C GLY A 24 -17.36 1.53 6.49
N THR A 25 -16.29 1.75 5.74
CA THR A 25 -15.36 2.87 6.00
C THR A 25 -15.99 4.24 5.70
N ALA A 26 -16.71 4.39 4.59
CA ALA A 26 -17.36 5.66 4.23
C ALA A 26 -18.67 5.88 5.00
N GLY A 27 -19.44 4.83 5.27
CA GLY A 27 -20.65 4.89 6.08
C GLY A 27 -20.36 5.30 7.53
N GLY A 28 -19.29 4.75 8.13
CA GLY A 28 -18.83 5.14 9.47
C GLY A 28 -18.43 6.61 9.54
N VAL A 29 -17.68 7.11 8.54
CA VAL A 29 -17.36 8.55 8.45
C VAL A 29 -18.64 9.37 8.27
N ARG A 30 -19.55 8.94 7.40
CA ARG A 30 -20.84 9.63 7.19
C ARG A 30 -21.65 9.78 8.47
N ALA A 31 -21.67 8.75 9.31
CA ALA A 31 -22.37 8.77 10.60
C ALA A 31 -21.74 9.72 11.63
N CYS A 32 -20.45 10.05 11.49
CA CYS A 32 -19.76 11.02 12.34
C CYS A 32 -19.99 12.48 11.94
N LEU A 33 -20.48 12.75 10.72
CA LEU A 33 -20.60 14.09 10.17
C LEU A 33 -21.97 14.72 10.45
N ASP A 34 -22.00 16.02 10.73
CA ASP A 34 -23.25 16.81 10.64
C ASP A 34 -23.52 17.14 9.15
N PRO A 35 -24.62 16.69 8.57
CA PRO A 35 -24.94 16.96 7.17
C PRO A 35 -24.99 18.45 6.80
N ARG A 36 -25.20 19.33 7.80
CA ARG A 36 -25.29 20.79 7.62
C ARG A 36 -23.95 21.51 7.63
N ASP A 37 -22.88 20.80 7.98
CA ASP A 37 -21.57 21.43 8.21
C ASP A 37 -20.91 21.95 6.91
N GLY A 38 -21.19 21.30 5.77
CA GLY A 38 -20.70 21.75 4.46
C GLY A 38 -19.18 21.79 4.29
N ARG A 39 -18.41 21.35 5.29
CA ARG A 39 -16.94 21.39 5.31
C ARG A 39 -16.34 20.17 4.63
N ASP A 40 -15.14 20.34 4.10
CA ASP A 40 -14.30 19.22 3.68
C ASP A 40 -13.86 18.42 4.92
N THR A 41 -13.75 17.11 4.78
CA THR A 41 -13.37 16.17 5.85
C THR A 41 -12.05 15.52 5.53
N LEU A 42 -11.07 15.64 6.42
CA LEU A 42 -9.87 14.81 6.38
C LEU A 42 -10.19 13.46 7.04
N VAL A 43 -10.01 12.40 6.30
CA VAL A 43 -10.18 11.01 6.74
C VAL A 43 -8.80 10.37 6.84
N ILE A 44 -8.53 9.68 7.94
CA ILE A 44 -7.28 8.97 8.18
C ILE A 44 -7.62 7.58 8.71
N SER A 45 -7.09 6.53 8.06
CA SER A 45 -7.18 5.15 8.57
C SER A 45 -6.45 5.04 9.90
N GLY A 46 -7.09 4.43 10.90
CA GLY A 46 -6.56 4.34 12.28
C GLY A 46 -5.57 3.19 12.48
N ASP A 47 -5.33 2.37 11.47
CA ASP A 47 -4.49 1.18 11.45
C ASP A 47 -3.25 1.35 10.56
N CYS A 48 -2.82 2.57 10.32
CA CYS A 48 -1.57 2.88 9.62
C CYS A 48 -0.65 3.76 10.46
N VAL A 49 0.64 3.67 10.19
CA VAL A 49 1.67 4.58 10.71
C VAL A 49 2.22 5.40 9.55
N CYS A 50 2.23 6.72 9.68
CA CYS A 50 2.74 7.59 8.63
C CYS A 50 3.29 8.91 9.19
N ASP A 51 4.19 9.55 8.42
CA ASP A 51 4.67 10.91 8.64
C ASP A 51 4.48 11.81 7.40
N LEU A 52 3.46 11.50 6.59
CA LEU A 52 3.12 12.22 5.37
C LEU A 52 2.65 13.65 5.65
N ASP A 53 2.98 14.60 4.75
CA ASP A 53 2.46 15.97 4.82
C ASP A 53 0.98 16.04 4.42
N LEU A 54 0.10 15.97 5.42
CA LEU A 54 -1.34 16.01 5.22
C LEU A 54 -1.85 17.41 4.81
N CYS A 55 -1.07 18.49 5.03
CA CYS A 55 -1.44 19.83 4.59
C CYS A 55 -1.49 19.91 3.06
N ALA A 56 -0.60 19.19 2.37
CA ALA A 56 -0.58 19.13 0.91
C ALA A 56 -1.91 18.62 0.31
N LEU A 57 -2.60 17.70 0.99
CA LEU A 57 -3.92 17.20 0.55
C LEU A 57 -4.99 18.29 0.63
N THR A 58 -5.02 19.03 1.75
CA THR A 58 -6.01 20.10 1.94
C THR A 58 -5.79 21.25 0.97
N GLU A 59 -4.55 21.60 0.68
CA GLU A 59 -4.20 22.60 -0.32
C GLU A 59 -4.60 22.16 -1.73
N ALA A 60 -4.29 20.91 -2.10
CA ALA A 60 -4.69 20.38 -3.39
C ALA A 60 -6.21 20.36 -3.56
N ARG A 61 -6.96 19.99 -2.51
CA ARG A 61 -8.42 20.02 -2.51
C ARG A 61 -8.98 21.44 -2.76
N ARG A 62 -8.41 22.44 -2.10
CA ARG A 62 -8.80 23.85 -2.29
C ARG A 62 -8.48 24.33 -3.70
N ARG A 63 -7.28 24.00 -4.21
CA ARG A 63 -6.79 24.42 -5.53
C ARG A 63 -7.65 23.84 -6.66
N HIS A 64 -7.94 22.54 -6.61
CA HIS A 64 -8.61 21.84 -7.71
C HIS A 64 -10.14 21.81 -7.59
N ARG A 65 -10.70 22.09 -6.42
CA ARG A 65 -12.14 22.05 -6.12
C ARG A 65 -12.80 20.72 -6.53
N CYS A 66 -12.03 19.64 -6.51
CA CYS A 66 -12.47 18.28 -6.88
C CYS A 66 -13.32 17.65 -5.75
N GLY A 67 -13.97 16.52 -5.99
CA GLY A 67 -14.77 15.82 -4.98
C GLY A 67 -13.96 15.22 -3.85
N ALA A 68 -12.76 14.70 -4.15
CA ALA A 68 -11.83 14.18 -3.16
C ALA A 68 -10.37 14.33 -3.64
N VAL A 69 -9.45 14.38 -2.66
CA VAL A 69 -8.01 14.20 -2.87
C VAL A 69 -7.54 13.05 -1.99
N MET A 70 -6.80 12.11 -2.55
CA MET A 70 -6.23 10.98 -1.81
C MET A 70 -4.72 11.02 -1.76
N ALA A 71 -4.15 10.59 -0.64
CA ALA A 71 -2.74 10.31 -0.53
C ALA A 71 -2.44 8.94 -1.14
N LEU A 72 -1.43 8.88 -1.99
CA LEU A 72 -0.84 7.65 -2.48
C LEU A 72 0.56 7.48 -1.90
N HIS A 73 0.97 6.23 -1.80
CA HIS A 73 2.33 5.83 -1.46
C HIS A 73 2.85 4.85 -2.51
N GLU A 74 4.15 4.90 -2.79
CA GLU A 74 4.81 3.93 -3.65
C GLU A 74 5.13 2.67 -2.85
N GLU A 75 4.44 1.57 -3.17
CA GLU A 75 4.59 0.28 -2.51
C GLU A 75 5.10 -0.76 -3.52
N PRO A 76 6.33 -1.25 -3.35
CA PRO A 76 6.90 -2.24 -4.26
C PRO A 76 6.10 -3.54 -4.38
N SER A 77 5.32 -3.88 -3.35
CA SER A 77 4.48 -5.08 -3.28
C SER A 77 3.00 -4.72 -3.14
N PRO A 78 2.36 -4.14 -4.17
CA PRO A 78 1.05 -3.50 -4.05
C PRO A 78 -0.14 -4.47 -3.95
N LEU A 79 0.06 -5.79 -4.07
CA LEU A 79 -1.02 -6.80 -4.16
C LEU A 79 -1.99 -6.81 -2.96
N ARG A 80 -1.52 -6.35 -1.81
CA ARG A 80 -2.32 -6.33 -0.57
C ARG A 80 -3.20 -5.10 -0.45
N TYR A 81 -3.01 -4.14 -1.33
CA TYR A 81 -3.61 -2.80 -1.26
C TYR A 81 -4.46 -2.50 -2.49
N GLY A 82 -5.25 -1.47 -2.41
CA GLY A 82 -5.90 -0.88 -3.57
C GLY A 82 -4.89 -0.10 -4.41
N VAL A 83 -4.67 -0.54 -5.65
CA VAL A 83 -3.81 0.18 -6.62
C VAL A 83 -4.61 1.27 -7.30
N VAL A 84 -4.05 2.46 -7.39
CA VAL A 84 -4.72 3.63 -7.96
C VAL A 84 -4.03 4.03 -9.26
N LEU A 85 -4.83 4.19 -10.30
CA LEU A 85 -4.36 4.66 -11.60
C LEU A 85 -4.72 6.13 -11.77
N THR A 86 -3.72 6.93 -12.11
CA THR A 86 -3.88 8.36 -12.39
C THR A 86 -3.48 8.69 -13.82
N ASP A 87 -4.07 9.72 -14.37
CA ASP A 87 -3.56 10.36 -15.59
C ASP A 87 -2.35 11.27 -15.27
N ARG A 88 -1.74 11.85 -16.31
CA ARG A 88 -0.58 12.73 -16.17
C ARG A 88 -0.86 14.02 -15.37
N SER A 89 -2.11 14.36 -15.16
CA SER A 89 -2.52 15.52 -14.37
C SER A 89 -2.77 15.20 -12.90
N GLY A 90 -2.64 13.93 -12.49
CA GLY A 90 -2.96 13.44 -11.14
C GLY A 90 -4.44 13.19 -10.90
N ARG A 91 -5.28 13.13 -11.94
CA ARG A 91 -6.68 12.70 -11.79
C ARG A 91 -6.74 11.19 -11.71
N VAL A 92 -7.53 10.68 -10.78
CA VAL A 92 -7.79 9.25 -10.66
C VAL A 92 -8.69 8.79 -11.81
N VAL A 93 -8.24 7.78 -12.52
CA VAL A 93 -8.99 7.20 -13.65
C VAL A 93 -9.56 5.82 -13.33
N SER A 94 -8.92 5.08 -12.41
CA SER A 94 -9.36 3.74 -12.03
C SER A 94 -8.79 3.30 -10.69
N PHE A 95 -9.46 2.31 -10.10
CA PHE A 95 -9.03 1.59 -8.90
C PHE A 95 -8.97 0.10 -9.19
N LEU A 96 -7.95 -0.58 -8.69
CA LEU A 96 -7.80 -2.03 -8.72
C LEU A 96 -7.66 -2.52 -7.27
N GLU A 97 -8.73 -3.07 -6.73
CA GLU A 97 -8.71 -3.58 -5.35
C GLU A 97 -7.98 -4.92 -5.31
N LYS A 98 -6.90 -4.98 -4.51
CA LYS A 98 -6.07 -6.16 -4.28
C LYS A 98 -5.82 -6.99 -5.53
N PRO A 99 -5.22 -6.40 -6.59
CA PRO A 99 -4.99 -7.08 -7.85
C PRO A 99 -3.94 -8.20 -7.69
N ASP A 100 -3.96 -9.16 -8.58
CA ASP A 100 -2.80 -10.03 -8.78
C ASP A 100 -1.75 -9.37 -9.70
N TRP A 101 -0.53 -9.92 -9.75
CA TRP A 101 0.55 -9.34 -10.56
C TRP A 101 0.22 -9.24 -12.06
N SER A 102 -0.65 -10.07 -12.59
CA SER A 102 -1.05 -10.01 -14.01
C SER A 102 -1.82 -8.74 -14.34
N ARG A 103 -2.43 -8.11 -13.33
CA ARG A 103 -3.29 -6.92 -13.45
C ARG A 103 -2.64 -5.65 -12.91
N VAL A 104 -1.55 -5.76 -12.15
CA VAL A 104 -0.83 -4.59 -11.61
C VAL A 104 -0.17 -3.81 -12.72
N VAL A 105 -0.46 -2.52 -12.80
CA VAL A 105 0.07 -1.57 -13.79
C VAL A 105 0.75 -0.35 -13.14
N SER A 106 0.68 -0.25 -11.82
CA SER A 106 1.29 0.81 -11.02
C SER A 106 1.69 0.25 -9.66
N ASP A 107 2.69 0.83 -9.04
CA ASP A 107 3.13 0.58 -7.66
C ASP A 107 2.59 1.63 -6.66
N THR A 108 1.75 2.56 -7.12
CA THR A 108 1.08 3.52 -6.23
C THR A 108 -0.17 2.93 -5.61
N VAL A 109 -0.21 2.93 -4.29
CA VAL A 109 -1.29 2.35 -3.50
C VAL A 109 -2.08 3.40 -2.74
N ASN A 110 -3.34 3.08 -2.47
CA ASN A 110 -4.21 3.84 -1.62
C ASN A 110 -3.78 3.71 -0.15
N THR A 111 -3.48 4.84 0.49
CA THR A 111 -3.01 4.87 1.88
C THR A 111 -4.12 4.84 2.93
N GLY A 112 -5.38 4.97 2.52
CA GLY A 112 -6.49 5.16 3.48
C GLY A 112 -6.58 6.59 4.01
N ILE A 113 -5.92 7.56 3.37
CA ILE A 113 -5.90 8.97 3.81
C ILE A 113 -6.48 9.84 2.69
N TYR A 114 -7.53 10.61 3.01
CA TYR A 114 -8.30 11.39 2.04
C TYR A 114 -8.71 12.75 2.58
N VAL A 115 -8.84 13.75 1.71
CA VAL A 115 -9.68 14.92 1.95
C VAL A 115 -10.89 14.82 1.04
N VAL A 116 -12.08 14.71 1.63
CA VAL A 116 -13.35 14.46 0.92
C VAL A 116 -14.27 15.66 1.11
N SER A 117 -14.88 16.12 0.02
CA SER A 117 -15.83 17.23 0.08
C SER A 117 -17.16 16.82 0.72
N ALA A 118 -17.88 17.79 1.29
CA ALA A 118 -19.25 17.57 1.75
C ALA A 118 -20.16 17.05 0.63
N GLN A 119 -19.97 17.51 -0.62
CA GLN A 119 -20.70 17.02 -1.78
C GLN A 119 -20.45 15.54 -2.03
N ALA A 120 -19.18 15.08 -1.96
CA ALA A 120 -18.86 13.67 -2.12
C ALA A 120 -19.43 12.83 -0.98
N MET A 121 -19.32 13.30 0.27
CA MET A 121 -19.90 12.62 1.43
C MET A 121 -21.43 12.54 1.39
N SER A 122 -22.12 13.46 0.70
CA SER A 122 -23.56 13.39 0.52
C SER A 122 -24.03 12.24 -0.41
N LEU A 123 -23.11 11.65 -1.19
CA LEU A 123 -23.38 10.44 -1.98
C LEU A 123 -23.46 9.17 -1.15
N VAL A 124 -22.95 9.19 0.08
CA VAL A 124 -22.98 8.05 0.99
C VAL A 124 -24.37 7.96 1.62
N PRO A 125 -25.13 6.85 1.43
CA PRO A 125 -26.42 6.66 2.05
C PRO A 125 -26.31 6.66 3.59
N GLU A 126 -27.26 7.26 4.25
CA GLU A 126 -27.31 7.27 5.71
C GLU A 126 -27.67 5.89 6.26
N GLY A 127 -26.89 5.41 7.25
CA GLY A 127 -27.14 4.13 7.91
C GLY A 127 -26.89 2.88 7.06
N ALA A 128 -26.25 3.00 5.89
CA ALA A 128 -25.91 1.87 5.03
C ALA A 128 -24.45 1.50 5.14
N GLU A 129 -24.13 0.21 4.95
CA GLU A 129 -22.77 -0.25 4.74
C GLU A 129 -22.25 0.30 3.42
N PHE A 130 -21.19 1.13 3.49
CA PHE A 130 -20.62 1.80 2.32
C PHE A 130 -19.12 2.01 2.52
N ASP A 131 -18.31 1.57 1.55
CA ASP A 131 -16.86 1.65 1.61
C ASP A 131 -16.31 2.73 0.67
N PHE A 132 -15.20 3.40 1.08
CA PHE A 132 -14.57 4.40 0.22
C PHE A 132 -14.11 3.82 -1.11
N SER A 133 -13.32 2.75 -1.08
CA SER A 133 -12.67 2.20 -2.26
C SER A 133 -13.62 1.39 -3.13
N ARG A 134 -14.50 0.61 -2.48
CA ARG A 134 -15.42 -0.29 -3.17
C ARG A 134 -16.64 0.41 -3.72
N ASP A 135 -17.16 1.43 -3.01
CA ASP A 135 -18.45 2.02 -3.30
C ASP A 135 -18.35 3.50 -3.67
N LEU A 136 -17.81 4.37 -2.79
CA LEU A 136 -17.85 5.82 -2.97
C LEU A 136 -17.00 6.30 -4.15
N PHE A 137 -15.74 5.93 -4.20
CA PHE A 137 -14.85 6.40 -5.27
C PHE A 137 -15.29 5.93 -6.66
N PRO A 138 -15.69 4.65 -6.87
CA PRO A 138 -16.28 4.25 -8.14
C PRO A 138 -17.57 5.00 -8.47
N LEU A 139 -18.43 5.29 -7.49
CA LEU A 139 -19.63 6.09 -7.69
C LEU A 139 -19.29 7.52 -8.12
N MET A 140 -18.31 8.16 -7.47
CA MET A 140 -17.83 9.50 -7.84
C MET A 140 -17.32 9.54 -9.29
N LEU A 141 -16.50 8.56 -9.69
CA LEU A 141 -16.00 8.48 -11.07
C LEU A 141 -17.14 8.34 -12.09
N ARG A 142 -18.13 7.46 -11.81
CA ARG A 142 -19.30 7.30 -12.67
C ARG A 142 -20.17 8.56 -12.75
N SER A 143 -20.24 9.33 -11.65
CA SER A 143 -21.01 10.57 -11.58
C SER A 143 -20.27 11.79 -12.14
N GLY A 144 -19.03 11.61 -12.63
CA GLY A 144 -18.20 12.70 -13.12
C GLY A 144 -17.64 13.62 -12.01
N LEU A 145 -17.73 13.21 -10.74
CA LEU A 145 -17.14 13.95 -9.63
C LEU A 145 -15.65 13.62 -9.54
N GLU A 146 -14.83 14.61 -9.84
CA GLU A 146 -13.38 14.43 -9.95
C GLU A 146 -12.72 13.98 -8.64
N ILE A 147 -11.84 13.00 -8.74
CA ILE A 147 -10.94 12.58 -7.69
C ILE A 147 -9.52 12.87 -8.16
N ARG A 148 -8.73 13.47 -7.28
CA ARG A 148 -7.28 13.63 -7.48
C ARG A 148 -6.48 12.80 -6.52
N ALA A 149 -5.25 12.49 -6.91
CA ALA A 149 -4.33 11.78 -6.06
C ALA A 149 -2.97 12.50 -6.02
N LEU A 150 -2.32 12.42 -4.87
CA LEU A 150 -0.96 12.92 -4.66
C LEU A 150 -0.12 11.79 -4.09
N THR A 151 0.96 11.42 -4.77
CA THR A 151 1.99 10.58 -4.18
C THR A 151 2.81 11.46 -3.22
N LEU A 152 2.72 11.19 -1.92
CA LEU A 152 3.39 11.96 -0.90
C LEU A 152 4.69 11.26 -0.47
N PRO A 153 5.80 12.02 -0.37
CA PRO A 153 7.02 11.50 0.23
C PRO A 153 6.84 11.34 1.74
N GLY A 154 7.63 10.44 2.34
CA GLY A 154 7.60 10.15 3.76
C GLY A 154 7.36 8.68 4.02
N TYR A 155 7.24 8.33 5.30
CA TYR A 155 6.97 6.97 5.72
C TYR A 155 5.46 6.69 5.73
N TRP A 156 5.09 5.52 5.22
CA TRP A 156 3.75 4.96 5.37
C TRP A 156 3.84 3.45 5.51
N SER A 157 3.10 2.89 6.46
CA SER A 157 2.98 1.45 6.65
C SER A 157 1.59 1.11 7.18
N ASP A 158 0.92 0.20 6.51
CA ASP A 158 -0.26 -0.48 7.03
C ASP A 158 0.21 -1.56 8.03
N ILE A 159 -0.26 -1.48 9.28
CA ILE A 159 0.10 -2.41 10.36
C ILE A 159 -0.94 -3.52 10.57
N GLY A 160 -1.63 -3.90 9.50
CA GLY A 160 -2.73 -4.88 9.52
C GLY A 160 -2.33 -6.32 9.85
N THR A 161 -1.04 -6.66 9.94
CA THR A 161 -0.56 -7.98 10.39
C THR A 161 0.49 -7.87 11.50
N PRO A 162 0.68 -8.91 12.35
CA PRO A 162 1.75 -8.93 13.34
C PRO A 162 3.15 -8.73 12.72
N ARG A 163 3.38 -9.20 11.50
CA ARG A 163 4.63 -9.03 10.77
C ARG A 163 4.84 -7.57 10.39
N ASP A 164 3.81 -6.90 9.85
CA ASP A 164 3.90 -5.50 9.44
C ASP A 164 4.06 -4.60 10.67
N TYR A 165 3.33 -4.88 11.75
CA TYR A 165 3.51 -4.20 13.03
C TYR A 165 4.95 -4.32 13.54
N TYR A 166 5.51 -5.54 13.58
CA TYR A 166 6.89 -5.77 14.03
C TYR A 166 7.91 -5.03 13.14
N ARG A 167 7.73 -5.08 11.81
CA ARG A 167 8.60 -4.36 10.87
C ARG A 167 8.52 -2.85 11.08
N THR A 168 7.32 -2.30 11.28
CA THR A 168 7.13 -0.87 11.58
C THR A 168 7.78 -0.47 12.89
N CYS A 169 7.76 -1.33 13.92
CA CYS A 169 8.49 -1.08 15.17
C CYS A 169 10.00 -1.01 14.93
N LEU A 170 10.58 -1.91 14.11
CA LEU A 170 12.00 -1.86 13.74
C LEU A 170 12.32 -0.58 12.95
N ASP A 171 11.49 -0.21 11.99
CA ASP A 171 11.67 1.01 11.21
C ASP A 171 11.62 2.28 12.09
N ALA A 172 10.77 2.30 13.12
CA ALA A 172 10.75 3.37 14.11
C ALA A 172 12.05 3.43 14.93
N LEU A 173 12.57 2.28 15.38
CA LEU A 173 13.84 2.19 16.11
C LEU A 173 15.04 2.59 15.25
N ASP A 174 14.99 2.27 13.95
CA ASP A 174 16.01 2.67 12.96
C ASP A 174 15.93 4.18 12.59
N GLY A 175 14.95 4.94 13.14
CA GLY A 175 14.77 6.36 12.85
C GLY A 175 14.21 6.66 11.46
N LYS A 176 13.57 5.68 10.80
CA LYS A 176 12.97 5.88 9.47
C LYS A 176 11.65 6.66 9.51
N ILE A 177 11.03 6.77 10.69
CA ILE A 177 9.78 7.48 10.90
C ILE A 177 10.11 8.80 11.60
N ALA A 178 10.11 9.90 10.87
CA ALA A 178 10.58 11.19 11.37
C ALA A 178 9.80 11.72 12.59
N SER A 179 8.53 11.34 12.72
CA SER A 179 7.67 11.74 13.85
C SER A 179 7.88 10.91 15.11
N ILE A 180 8.64 9.81 15.06
CA ILE A 180 8.90 8.91 16.18
C ILE A 180 10.39 8.97 16.53
N VAL A 181 10.69 9.46 17.73
CA VAL A 181 12.06 9.48 18.27
C VAL A 181 12.12 8.43 19.38
N PRO A 182 12.88 7.32 19.20
CA PRO A 182 13.05 6.32 20.28
C PRO A 182 13.76 6.91 21.49
N ASP A 183 13.32 6.55 22.69
CA ASP A 183 13.94 7.00 23.95
C ASP A 183 15.34 6.41 24.18
N ALA A 184 15.67 5.31 23.49
CA ALA A 184 16.98 4.66 23.54
C ALA A 184 17.24 3.84 22.26
N PRO A 185 18.50 3.65 21.83
CA PRO A 185 18.84 2.72 20.76
C PRO A 185 18.50 1.27 21.17
N ALA A 186 17.93 0.52 20.25
CA ALA A 186 17.63 -0.89 20.46
C ALA A 186 18.68 -1.77 19.79
N ASP A 187 19.44 -2.52 20.59
CA ASP A 187 20.30 -3.59 20.09
C ASP A 187 19.46 -4.85 19.87
N ILE A 188 19.01 -5.06 18.64
CA ILE A 188 18.29 -6.27 18.24
C ILE A 188 19.22 -7.15 17.43
N GLU A 189 19.67 -8.25 18.04
CA GLU A 189 20.45 -9.26 17.32
C GLU A 189 19.57 -10.11 16.39
N PRO A 190 19.93 -10.29 15.09
CA PRO A 190 19.19 -11.16 14.20
C PRO A 190 19.29 -12.62 14.61
N SER A 191 18.17 -13.29 14.79
CA SER A 191 18.11 -14.73 15.04
C SER A 191 18.73 -15.52 13.89
N ALA A 192 19.75 -16.33 14.17
CA ALA A 192 20.36 -17.24 13.22
C ALA A 192 19.41 -18.42 12.92
N ALA A 193 18.58 -18.29 11.89
CA ALA A 193 17.84 -19.44 11.34
C ALA A 193 18.81 -20.38 10.63
N ALA A 194 18.70 -21.70 10.86
CA ALA A 194 19.52 -22.74 10.25
C ALA A 194 19.59 -22.57 8.72
N ALA A 195 20.77 -22.41 8.17
CA ALA A 195 21.01 -21.95 6.83
C ALA A 195 20.74 -23.05 5.78
N VAL A 196 19.54 -23.07 5.23
CA VAL A 196 19.33 -23.69 3.91
C VAL A 196 20.13 -22.89 2.88
N PRO A 197 20.88 -23.53 1.95
CA PRO A 197 21.60 -22.81 0.90
C PRO A 197 20.71 -21.85 0.16
N ARG A 198 21.10 -20.57 0.16
CA ARG A 198 20.33 -19.47 -0.41
C ARG A 198 21.21 -18.67 -1.37
N SER A 199 20.63 -18.25 -2.51
CA SER A 199 21.26 -17.32 -3.44
C SER A 199 20.26 -16.25 -3.80
N ALA A 200 20.54 -15.01 -3.47
CA ALA A 200 19.75 -13.84 -3.83
C ALA A 200 20.47 -13.07 -4.94
N ARG A 201 19.71 -12.67 -5.97
CA ARG A 201 20.16 -11.84 -7.10
C ARG A 201 19.27 -10.63 -7.22
N SER A 202 19.85 -9.48 -7.49
CA SER A 202 19.12 -8.23 -7.73
C SER A 202 19.19 -7.87 -9.20
N VAL A 203 18.04 -7.56 -9.81
CA VAL A 203 17.92 -7.15 -11.20
C VAL A 203 17.35 -5.73 -11.22
N PRO A 204 18.15 -4.70 -11.58
CA PRO A 204 17.67 -3.33 -11.70
C PRO A 204 16.59 -3.21 -12.79
N CYS A 205 15.55 -2.41 -12.52
CA CYS A 205 14.47 -2.15 -13.47
C CYS A 205 13.79 -0.80 -13.16
N ARG A 206 13.30 -0.12 -14.19
CA ARG A 206 12.62 1.19 -14.05
C ARG A 206 11.20 1.09 -13.52
N SER A 207 10.50 -0.01 -13.79
CA SER A 207 9.14 -0.25 -13.33
C SER A 207 9.00 -1.67 -12.80
N ARG A 208 9.07 -1.80 -11.48
CA ARG A 208 8.93 -3.09 -10.77
C ARG A 208 7.61 -3.77 -11.07
N ALA A 209 6.50 -3.01 -11.06
CA ALA A 209 5.16 -3.52 -11.33
C ALA A 209 5.05 -4.14 -12.74
N HIS A 210 5.61 -3.48 -13.75
CA HIS A 210 5.60 -4.01 -15.12
C HIS A 210 6.42 -5.29 -15.26
N VAL A 211 7.64 -5.32 -14.71
CA VAL A 211 8.49 -6.52 -14.71
C VAL A 211 7.82 -7.67 -13.99
N MET A 212 7.27 -7.44 -12.79
CA MET A 212 6.55 -8.46 -12.04
C MET A 212 5.33 -8.99 -12.79
N ARG A 213 4.59 -8.14 -13.50
CA ARG A 213 3.48 -8.58 -14.37
C ARG A 213 3.96 -9.53 -15.47
N LEU A 214 5.03 -9.18 -16.20
CA LEU A 214 5.57 -10.04 -17.26
C LEU A 214 6.10 -11.36 -16.73
N VAL A 215 6.80 -11.32 -15.58
CA VAL A 215 7.29 -12.53 -14.89
C VAL A 215 6.12 -13.41 -14.46
N SER A 216 5.06 -12.83 -13.88
CA SER A 216 3.86 -13.57 -13.47
C SER A 216 3.17 -14.22 -14.64
N GLN A 217 2.98 -13.50 -15.74
CA GLN A 217 2.40 -14.05 -16.98
C GLN A 217 3.22 -15.22 -17.53
N SER A 218 4.56 -15.11 -17.51
CA SER A 218 5.47 -16.16 -17.98
C SER A 218 5.45 -17.42 -17.12
N LEU A 219 5.07 -17.32 -15.84
CA LEU A 219 5.07 -18.41 -14.88
C LEU A 219 3.66 -18.91 -14.49
N MET A 220 2.62 -18.38 -15.12
CA MET A 220 1.24 -18.72 -14.80
C MET A 220 0.94 -20.20 -14.99
N GLU A 221 1.42 -20.80 -16.09
CA GLU A 221 1.23 -22.22 -16.41
C GLU A 221 2.17 -23.15 -15.62
N ALA A 222 3.19 -22.58 -14.96
CA ALA A 222 4.17 -23.36 -14.20
C ALA A 222 3.71 -23.69 -12.77
N GLY A 223 2.49 -23.30 -12.36
CA GLY A 223 1.94 -23.55 -11.04
C GLY A 223 2.57 -22.70 -9.95
N ALA A 224 3.01 -21.48 -10.28
CA ALA A 224 3.54 -20.53 -9.33
C ALA A 224 2.45 -20.02 -8.38
N ASP A 225 2.83 -19.78 -7.12
CA ASP A 225 2.04 -19.06 -6.15
C ASP A 225 2.35 -17.55 -6.26
N PHE A 226 1.32 -16.73 -6.38
CA PHE A 226 1.43 -15.27 -6.58
C PHE A 226 1.16 -14.46 -5.31
N THR A 227 1.10 -15.10 -4.15
CA THR A 227 0.87 -14.44 -2.87
C THR A 227 2.16 -13.77 -2.36
N GLY A 228 2.18 -12.43 -2.37
CA GLY A 228 3.33 -11.63 -1.86
C GLY A 228 4.58 -11.65 -2.74
N GLY A 229 4.42 -12.00 -4.02
CA GLY A 229 5.48 -12.14 -5.01
C GLY A 229 5.16 -13.29 -5.96
N VAL A 230 6.16 -13.83 -6.64
CA VAL A 230 6.03 -15.02 -7.47
C VAL A 230 6.88 -16.13 -6.86
N THR A 231 6.25 -17.15 -6.30
CA THR A 231 6.94 -18.30 -5.70
C THR A 231 6.73 -19.54 -6.54
N LEU A 232 7.80 -20.16 -6.99
CA LEU A 232 7.77 -21.42 -7.70
C LEU A 232 8.47 -22.52 -6.90
N ARG A 233 7.78 -23.63 -6.64
CA ARG A 233 8.33 -24.81 -6.00
C ARG A 233 8.52 -25.92 -7.00
N SER A 234 9.68 -26.52 -7.00
CA SER A 234 10.05 -27.63 -7.89
C SER A 234 10.91 -28.66 -7.15
N PRO A 235 11.16 -29.86 -7.71
CA PRO A 235 12.10 -30.81 -7.14
C PRO A 235 13.53 -30.28 -7.00
N ASP A 236 13.90 -29.24 -7.78
CA ASP A 236 15.22 -28.61 -7.73
C ASP A 236 15.34 -27.58 -6.59
N GLY A 237 14.23 -27.15 -6.02
CA GLY A 237 14.17 -26.16 -4.95
C GLY A 237 13.03 -25.17 -5.09
N GLU A 238 13.11 -24.09 -4.29
CA GLU A 238 12.16 -22.98 -4.29
C GLU A 238 12.82 -21.72 -4.82
N VAL A 239 12.09 -20.97 -5.62
CA VAL A 239 12.45 -19.63 -6.04
C VAL A 239 11.33 -18.66 -5.66
N HIS A 240 11.70 -17.55 -5.05
CA HIS A 240 10.82 -16.43 -4.78
C HIS A 240 11.32 -15.20 -5.54
N ILE A 241 10.44 -14.58 -6.33
CA ILE A 241 10.72 -13.37 -7.09
C ILE A 241 9.82 -12.27 -6.56
N SER A 242 10.42 -11.18 -6.11
CA SER A 242 9.68 -10.06 -5.50
C SER A 242 10.36 -8.73 -5.77
N PRO A 243 9.60 -7.61 -5.75
CA PRO A 243 10.19 -6.29 -5.80
C PRO A 243 11.09 -6.04 -4.57
N ASP A 244 12.21 -5.37 -4.78
CA ASP A 244 13.02 -4.85 -3.68
C ASP A 244 12.30 -3.65 -3.04
N THR A 245 12.24 -3.63 -1.72
CA THR A 245 11.61 -2.53 -0.96
C THR A 245 12.53 -1.32 -0.80
N GLN A 246 13.83 -1.45 -1.11
CA GLN A 246 14.83 -0.42 -0.88
C GLN A 246 15.51 0.09 -2.14
N SER A 247 15.28 -0.53 -3.29
CA SER A 247 15.88 -0.11 -4.55
C SER A 247 14.94 -0.35 -5.75
N GLU A 248 15.22 0.30 -6.87
CA GLU A 248 14.53 0.05 -8.14
C GLU A 248 15.01 -1.25 -8.77
N SER A 249 14.71 -2.38 -8.12
CA SER A 249 15.10 -3.70 -8.60
C SER A 249 14.09 -4.79 -8.22
N ILE A 250 14.23 -5.95 -8.87
CA ILE A 250 13.54 -7.19 -8.53
C ILE A 250 14.55 -8.15 -7.90
N ILE A 251 14.19 -8.75 -6.80
CA ILE A 251 14.99 -9.77 -6.11
C ILE A 251 14.55 -11.15 -6.58
N VAL A 252 15.51 -11.97 -6.96
CA VAL A 252 15.36 -13.40 -7.21
C VAL A 252 16.04 -14.15 -6.07
N ASP A 253 15.27 -14.75 -5.18
CA ASP A 253 15.74 -15.49 -4.02
C ASP A 253 15.52 -16.99 -4.26
N ALA A 254 16.58 -17.72 -4.45
CA ALA A 254 16.55 -19.17 -4.67
C ALA A 254 17.07 -19.95 -3.48
N ARG A 255 16.42 -21.06 -3.17
CA ARG A 255 16.77 -21.98 -2.07
C ARG A 255 16.67 -23.41 -2.55
N SER A 256 17.66 -24.24 -2.18
CA SER A 256 17.69 -25.66 -2.50
C SER A 256 18.52 -26.42 -1.46
N GLN A 257 18.52 -27.75 -1.56
CA GLN A 257 19.25 -28.62 -0.64
C GLN A 257 20.77 -28.50 -0.79
N ASP A 258 21.27 -28.07 -1.97
CA ASP A 258 22.71 -27.86 -2.19
C ASP A 258 23.01 -26.53 -2.89
N ARG A 259 24.25 -26.04 -2.72
CA ARG A 259 24.69 -24.75 -3.27
C ARG A 259 24.69 -24.71 -4.81
N SER A 260 25.04 -25.81 -5.48
CA SER A 260 25.12 -25.85 -6.95
C SER A 260 23.73 -25.72 -7.58
N ARG A 261 22.75 -26.43 -7.05
CA ARG A 261 21.33 -26.31 -7.48
C ARG A 261 20.77 -24.93 -7.18
N THR A 262 21.05 -24.40 -5.98
CA THR A 262 20.63 -23.04 -5.58
C THR A 262 21.14 -22.00 -6.57
N GLN A 263 22.41 -22.08 -6.96
CA GLN A 263 23.01 -21.13 -7.89
C GLN A 263 22.42 -21.23 -9.30
N LYS A 264 22.25 -22.44 -9.84
CA LYS A 264 21.62 -22.68 -11.14
C LYS A 264 20.18 -22.18 -11.18
N LEU A 265 19.45 -22.41 -10.09
CA LEU A 265 18.07 -21.95 -9.95
C LEU A 265 18.01 -20.41 -9.96
N ALA A 266 18.86 -19.75 -9.18
CA ALA A 266 18.96 -18.29 -9.16
C ALA A 266 19.32 -17.71 -10.54
N GLU A 267 20.30 -18.27 -11.24
CA GLU A 267 20.73 -17.83 -12.57
C GLU A 267 19.63 -18.01 -13.64
N LYS A 268 18.88 -19.10 -13.57
CA LYS A 268 17.77 -19.36 -14.48
C LYS A 268 16.71 -18.28 -14.39
N TYR A 269 16.28 -17.95 -13.18
CA TYR A 269 15.21 -16.98 -12.96
C TYR A 269 15.69 -15.53 -12.99
N GLU A 270 16.97 -15.26 -12.69
CA GLU A 270 17.58 -13.96 -12.97
C GLU A 270 17.50 -13.62 -14.46
N LYS A 271 17.81 -14.56 -15.35
CA LYS A 271 17.68 -14.37 -16.82
C LYS A 271 16.26 -14.05 -17.24
N LEU A 272 15.26 -14.73 -16.64
CA LEU A 272 13.84 -14.46 -16.89
C LEU A 272 13.47 -13.04 -16.51
N VAL A 273 13.88 -12.60 -15.31
CA VAL A 273 13.59 -11.25 -14.82
C VAL A 273 14.31 -10.19 -15.65
N ARG A 274 15.57 -10.43 -16.06
CA ARG A 274 16.31 -9.52 -16.96
C ARG A 274 15.61 -9.38 -18.31
N SER A 275 15.18 -10.48 -18.92
CA SER A 275 14.43 -10.42 -20.18
C SER A 275 13.14 -9.61 -20.05
N ALA A 276 12.44 -9.73 -18.93
CA ALA A 276 11.25 -8.93 -18.66
C ALA A 276 11.57 -7.43 -18.41
N ALA A 277 12.72 -7.13 -17.80
CA ALA A 277 13.19 -5.77 -17.60
C ALA A 277 13.64 -5.10 -18.91
N ASP A 278 14.31 -5.86 -19.79
CA ASP A 278 14.79 -5.37 -21.10
C ASP A 278 13.64 -5.12 -22.09
N ALA A 279 12.52 -5.82 -21.94
CA ALA A 279 11.31 -5.62 -22.74
C ALA A 279 10.62 -4.25 -22.49
N GLN A 280 11.16 -3.44 -21.56
CA GLN A 280 10.69 -2.07 -21.28
C GLN A 280 11.34 -1.01 -22.19
N ASN A 281 12.43 -1.33 -22.87
CA ASN A 281 13.16 -0.42 -23.77
C ASN A 281 12.68 -0.57 -25.21
#